data_29571b25ebb7357bca77247752eb0ddd
#
_entry.id   29571b25ebb7357bca77247752eb0ddd
#
_cell.length_a   1.000
_cell.length_b   1.000
_cell.length_c   1.000
_cell.angle_alpha   90.00
_cell.angle_beta   90.00
_cell.angle_gamma   90.00
#
_symmetry.space_group_name_H-M   'P 1'
#
loop_
_entity.id
_entity.type
_entity.pdbx_description
1 polymer ?
#
loop_
_entity_poly.entity_id
_entity_poly.type
_entity_poly.pdbx_seq_one_letter_code
_entity_poly.pdbx_strand_id
1 'polypeptide(L)'
;MPNTQPLTTTLDALEQKFDLLNEKCIVNHSCYFGATNNNYTEFSKLDKHRVCGIKLFMGSSTGNMLVDKSNSLLNIFNGTDMLIATHCESQEIIKKNTEYYKEMFRNAPEIPISKHPNIRSVAACYSSSQLAIRMASLAGARLHVLHVSTAKELQLFSDAPLEDKHITAEACIAHLLYRQQDYKELGTRIKCNPSIKKQA
;
A
#
# COMPACT_ATOMS: atom_id res chain seq x y z
N MET A 1 -6.44 9.22 -2.61
CA MET A 1 -6.40 7.95 -1.87
C MET A 1 -7.71 7.72 -1.14
N PRO A 2 -8.20 6.47 -0.95
CA PRO A 2 -9.52 6.19 -0.38
C PRO A 2 -9.58 6.15 1.15
N ASN A 3 -8.44 6.14 1.83
CA ASN A 3 -8.34 6.09 3.30
C ASN A 3 -8.59 7.47 3.95
N THR A 4 -9.70 8.09 3.59
CA THR A 4 -10.18 9.40 4.08
C THR A 4 -11.32 9.22 5.09
N GLN A 5 -11.88 10.31 5.60
CA GLN A 5 -13.08 10.31 6.45
C GLN A 5 -14.20 11.09 5.70
N PRO A 6 -15.24 10.41 5.22
CA PRO A 6 -15.46 8.95 5.22
C PRO A 6 -14.48 8.20 4.29
N LEU A 7 -14.37 6.86 4.46
CA LEU A 7 -13.60 6.01 3.56
C LEU A 7 -14.28 5.95 2.18
N THR A 8 -13.49 6.03 1.10
CA THR A 8 -14.02 5.93 -0.29
C THR A 8 -14.11 4.47 -0.73
N THR A 9 -14.99 3.70 -0.09
CA THR A 9 -15.18 2.25 -0.30
C THR A 9 -16.60 1.88 -0.75
N THR A 10 -17.44 2.87 -0.99
CA THR A 10 -18.80 2.76 -1.56
C THR A 10 -18.95 3.74 -2.71
N LEU A 11 -19.90 3.49 -3.62
CA LEU A 11 -20.19 4.41 -4.73
C LEU A 11 -20.63 5.78 -4.23
N ASP A 12 -21.47 5.83 -3.20
CA ASP A 12 -21.94 7.11 -2.62
C ASP A 12 -20.78 7.94 -2.06
N ALA A 13 -19.84 7.30 -1.32
CA ALA A 13 -18.66 7.99 -0.79
C ALA A 13 -17.71 8.45 -1.91
N LEU A 14 -17.67 7.72 -3.02
CA LEU A 14 -16.89 8.10 -4.20
C LEU A 14 -17.50 9.35 -4.87
N GLU A 15 -18.83 9.39 -5.09
CA GLU A 15 -19.50 10.55 -5.70
C GLU A 15 -19.37 11.78 -4.79
N GLN A 16 -19.63 11.66 -3.49
CA GLN A 16 -19.41 12.76 -2.53
C GLN A 16 -17.98 13.31 -2.59
N LYS A 17 -16.98 12.42 -2.79
CA LYS A 17 -15.59 12.85 -2.94
C LYS A 17 -15.36 13.60 -4.25
N PHE A 18 -15.96 13.17 -5.36
CA PHE A 18 -15.87 13.89 -6.63
C PHE A 18 -16.54 15.24 -6.53
N ASP A 19 -17.72 15.35 -5.88
CA ASP A 19 -18.40 16.62 -5.66
C ASP A 19 -17.51 17.60 -4.87
N LEU A 20 -16.90 17.12 -3.78
CA LEU A 20 -15.96 17.91 -3.00
C LEU A 20 -14.73 18.35 -3.82
N LEU A 21 -14.20 17.48 -4.65
CA LEU A 21 -13.05 17.81 -5.49
C LEU A 21 -13.42 18.80 -6.60
N ASN A 22 -14.60 18.67 -7.21
CA ASN A 22 -15.12 19.61 -8.20
C ASN A 22 -15.30 21.02 -7.59
N GLU A 23 -15.70 21.09 -6.32
CA GLU A 23 -15.87 22.37 -5.61
C GLU A 23 -14.52 22.98 -5.17
N LYS A 24 -13.58 22.17 -4.69
CA LYS A 24 -12.37 22.66 -3.99
C LYS A 24 -11.09 22.59 -4.82
N CYS A 25 -11.00 21.70 -5.80
CA CYS A 25 -9.75 21.42 -6.51
C CYS A 25 -9.64 22.32 -7.74
N ILE A 26 -8.53 23.05 -7.85
CA ILE A 26 -8.23 23.95 -8.98
C ILE A 26 -7.44 23.28 -10.12
N VAL A 27 -7.13 21.98 -9.96
CA VAL A 27 -6.36 21.21 -10.96
C VAL A 27 -7.16 19.95 -11.35
N ASN A 28 -6.75 19.31 -12.45
CA ASN A 28 -7.31 18.01 -12.83
C ASN A 28 -7.14 16.99 -11.69
N HIS A 29 -8.19 16.22 -11.43
CA HIS A 29 -8.21 15.28 -10.32
C HIS A 29 -8.91 13.98 -10.68
N SER A 30 -8.59 12.94 -9.94
CA SER A 30 -9.26 11.65 -9.94
C SER A 30 -9.16 11.00 -8.55
N CYS A 31 -9.89 9.91 -8.35
CA CYS A 31 -9.92 9.18 -7.10
C CYS A 31 -9.60 7.71 -7.30
N TYR A 32 -8.91 7.10 -6.33
CA TYR A 32 -8.91 5.66 -6.17
C TYR A 32 -10.16 5.22 -5.41
N PHE A 33 -10.78 4.13 -5.86
CA PHE A 33 -11.78 3.41 -5.08
C PHE A 33 -11.08 2.42 -4.16
N GLY A 34 -11.47 2.35 -2.90
CA GLY A 34 -10.84 1.51 -1.90
C GLY A 34 -11.40 0.10 -1.90
N ALA A 35 -10.54 -0.91 -2.06
CA ALA A 35 -10.91 -2.30 -1.86
C ALA A 35 -11.07 -2.62 -0.37
N THR A 36 -12.02 -3.51 -0.07
CA THR A 36 -12.23 -4.14 1.24
C THR A 36 -12.41 -5.64 1.06
N ASN A 37 -12.50 -6.38 2.17
CA ASN A 37 -12.76 -7.82 2.08
C ASN A 37 -14.10 -8.18 1.39
N ASN A 38 -15.02 -7.22 1.18
CA ASN A 38 -16.41 -7.54 0.81
C ASN A 38 -16.98 -6.72 -0.37
N ASN A 39 -16.27 -5.71 -0.91
CA ASN A 39 -16.84 -4.76 -1.89
C ASN A 39 -16.39 -4.94 -3.34
N TYR A 40 -15.74 -6.05 -3.68
CA TYR A 40 -15.25 -6.31 -5.04
C TYR A 40 -16.38 -6.32 -6.09
N THR A 41 -17.63 -6.62 -5.70
CA THR A 41 -18.80 -6.57 -6.57
C THR A 41 -19.17 -5.17 -7.04
N GLU A 42 -18.68 -4.12 -6.36
CA GLU A 42 -18.91 -2.73 -6.77
C GLU A 42 -17.98 -2.31 -7.93
N PHE A 43 -16.90 -3.03 -8.18
CA PHE A 43 -15.90 -2.62 -9.18
C PHE A 43 -16.44 -2.53 -10.60
N SER A 44 -17.38 -3.40 -10.95
CA SER A 44 -18.05 -3.38 -12.28
C SER A 44 -18.92 -2.14 -12.52
N LYS A 45 -19.28 -1.42 -11.45
CA LYS A 45 -20.12 -0.21 -11.51
C LYS A 45 -19.29 1.07 -11.59
N LEU A 46 -17.96 0.98 -11.46
CA LEU A 46 -17.07 2.15 -11.49
C LEU A 46 -16.91 2.68 -12.91
N ASP A 47 -17.01 3.99 -13.08
CA ASP A 47 -16.66 4.66 -14.32
C ASP A 47 -15.13 4.74 -14.47
N LYS A 48 -14.58 3.93 -15.39
CA LYS A 48 -13.15 3.84 -15.68
C LYS A 48 -12.54 5.11 -16.27
N HIS A 49 -13.36 6.04 -16.77
CA HIS A 49 -12.90 7.34 -17.26
C HIS A 49 -12.74 8.37 -16.14
N ARG A 50 -13.37 8.13 -14.98
CA ARG A 50 -13.32 9.02 -13.81
C ARG A 50 -12.43 8.49 -12.69
N VAL A 51 -12.42 7.18 -12.48
CA VAL A 51 -11.70 6.52 -11.39
C VAL A 51 -10.35 6.03 -11.87
N CYS A 52 -9.26 6.46 -11.24
CA CYS A 52 -7.91 6.12 -11.69
C CYS A 52 -7.50 4.66 -11.38
N GLY A 53 -8.22 3.97 -10.51
CA GLY A 53 -7.96 2.56 -10.18
C GLY A 53 -8.51 2.14 -8.84
N ILE A 54 -8.24 0.90 -8.49
CA ILE A 54 -8.58 0.30 -7.20
C ILE A 54 -7.39 0.42 -6.27
N LYS A 55 -7.59 0.95 -5.07
CA LYS A 55 -6.54 0.97 -4.02
C LYS A 55 -6.72 -0.18 -3.06
N LEU A 56 -5.71 -1.02 -2.98
CA LEU A 56 -5.68 -2.20 -2.11
C LEU A 56 -4.64 -2.01 -0.99
N PHE A 57 -5.01 -2.30 0.25
CA PHE A 57 -4.11 -2.36 1.39
C PHE A 57 -3.92 -3.82 1.82
N MET A 58 -2.75 -4.38 1.51
CA MET A 58 -2.34 -5.73 1.95
C MET A 58 -1.57 -5.70 3.28
N GLY A 59 -1.52 -4.55 3.93
CA GLY A 59 -0.89 -4.29 5.22
C GLY A 59 -1.63 -3.18 5.95
N SER A 60 -1.09 -2.69 7.04
CA SER A 60 -1.70 -1.69 7.92
C SER A 60 -2.47 -0.61 7.19
N SER A 61 -3.76 -0.51 7.46
CA SER A 61 -4.63 0.54 6.96
C SER A 61 -5.54 1.06 8.06
N THR A 62 -6.21 2.18 7.78
CA THR A 62 -7.23 2.76 8.66
C THR A 62 -8.60 2.13 8.39
N GLY A 63 -9.39 1.97 9.44
CA GLY A 63 -10.74 1.40 9.34
C GLY A 63 -10.73 -0.06 8.84
N ASN A 64 -11.69 -0.40 7.98
CA ASN A 64 -11.90 -1.76 7.45
C ASN A 64 -11.22 -2.01 6.08
N MET A 65 -10.25 -1.19 5.69
CA MET A 65 -9.61 -1.29 4.37
C MET A 65 -8.46 -2.31 4.31
N LEU A 66 -8.11 -2.96 5.41
CA LEU A 66 -7.16 -4.07 5.36
C LEU A 66 -7.80 -5.27 4.68
N VAL A 67 -7.18 -5.75 3.60
CA VAL A 67 -7.57 -6.99 2.94
C VAL A 67 -6.55 -8.07 3.27
N ASP A 68 -6.97 -9.01 4.12
CA ASP A 68 -6.14 -10.07 4.69
C ASP A 68 -6.66 -11.48 4.37
N LYS A 69 -7.87 -11.58 3.81
CA LYS A 69 -8.47 -12.86 3.44
C LYS A 69 -8.04 -13.27 2.03
N SER A 70 -7.49 -14.48 1.88
CA SER A 70 -7.01 -14.99 0.59
C SER A 70 -8.11 -15.01 -0.49
N ASN A 71 -9.34 -15.39 -0.13
CA ASN A 71 -10.46 -15.39 -1.08
C ASN A 71 -10.84 -13.96 -1.52
N SER A 72 -10.78 -12.98 -0.61
CA SER A 72 -11.03 -11.58 -0.95
C SER A 72 -9.97 -11.04 -1.89
N LEU A 73 -8.70 -11.37 -1.66
CA LEU A 73 -7.61 -11.02 -2.58
C LEU A 73 -7.85 -11.62 -3.97
N LEU A 74 -8.16 -12.92 -4.06
CA LEU A 74 -8.50 -13.57 -5.34
C LEU A 74 -9.64 -12.86 -6.06
N ASN A 75 -10.74 -12.56 -5.35
CA ASN A 75 -11.90 -11.88 -5.92
C ASN A 75 -11.55 -10.46 -6.39
N ILE A 76 -10.69 -9.73 -5.67
CA ILE A 76 -10.26 -8.38 -6.07
C ILE A 76 -9.42 -8.44 -7.35
N PHE A 77 -8.40 -9.32 -7.40
CA PHE A 77 -7.53 -9.42 -8.57
C PHE A 77 -8.25 -9.95 -9.82
N ASN A 78 -9.25 -10.81 -9.67
CA ASN A 78 -10.08 -11.30 -10.79
C ASN A 78 -11.27 -10.40 -11.11
N GLY A 79 -11.65 -9.48 -10.20
CA GLY A 79 -12.88 -8.70 -10.27
C GLY A 79 -12.82 -7.43 -11.08
N THR A 80 -11.67 -7.07 -11.65
CA THR A 80 -11.51 -5.81 -12.38
C THR A 80 -10.38 -5.87 -13.41
N ASP A 81 -10.54 -5.14 -14.51
CA ASP A 81 -9.50 -4.82 -15.49
C ASP A 81 -8.84 -3.45 -15.23
N MET A 82 -9.31 -2.72 -14.20
CA MET A 82 -8.71 -1.47 -13.78
C MET A 82 -7.34 -1.70 -13.11
N LEU A 83 -6.51 -0.66 -13.07
CA LEU A 83 -5.26 -0.70 -12.32
C LEU A 83 -5.52 -0.94 -10.82
N ILE A 84 -4.86 -1.93 -10.24
CA ILE A 84 -4.87 -2.17 -8.79
C ILE A 84 -3.57 -1.60 -8.21
N ALA A 85 -3.68 -0.54 -7.41
CA ALA A 85 -2.55 0.08 -6.71
C ALA A 85 -2.47 -0.46 -5.28
N THR A 86 -1.34 -1.09 -4.91
CA THR A 86 -1.22 -1.79 -3.62
C THR A 86 -0.21 -1.16 -2.67
N HIS A 87 -0.60 -1.07 -1.39
CA HIS A 87 0.33 -0.95 -0.28
C HIS A 87 0.71 -2.36 0.19
N CYS A 88 1.99 -2.72 0.11
CA CYS A 88 2.49 -4.07 0.35
C CYS A 88 3.36 -4.13 1.60
N GLU A 89 2.76 -4.52 2.72
CA GLU A 89 3.46 -4.91 3.94
C GLU A 89 2.72 -6.07 4.62
N SER A 90 3.41 -7.16 4.98
CA SER A 90 2.81 -8.29 5.67
C SER A 90 2.41 -7.93 7.09
N GLN A 91 1.11 -7.90 7.36
CA GLN A 91 0.57 -7.59 8.68
C GLN A 91 0.99 -8.64 9.72
N GLU A 92 1.08 -9.89 9.34
CA GLU A 92 1.53 -10.99 10.20
C GLU A 92 2.95 -10.75 10.70
N ILE A 93 3.88 -10.44 9.78
CA ILE A 93 5.29 -10.17 10.13
C ILE A 93 5.38 -8.91 10.99
N ILE A 94 4.65 -7.85 10.64
CA ILE A 94 4.63 -6.60 11.42
C ILE A 94 4.12 -6.86 12.84
N LYS A 95 3.03 -7.61 12.99
CA LYS A 95 2.47 -7.97 14.30
C LYS A 95 3.47 -8.74 15.15
N LYS A 96 4.08 -9.79 14.59
CA LYS A 96 5.12 -10.59 15.26
C LYS A 96 6.31 -9.73 15.71
N ASN A 97 6.81 -8.88 14.83
CA ASN A 97 7.91 -7.98 15.14
C ASN A 97 7.50 -6.94 16.20
N THR A 98 6.27 -6.41 16.12
CA THR A 98 5.76 -5.46 17.11
C THR A 98 5.69 -6.10 18.51
N GLU A 99 5.18 -7.32 18.62
CA GLU A 99 5.11 -8.05 19.88
C GLU A 99 6.51 -8.32 20.46
N TYR A 100 7.46 -8.72 19.62
CA TYR A 100 8.86 -8.90 20.01
C TYR A 100 9.47 -7.61 20.59
N TYR A 101 9.29 -6.48 19.90
CA TYR A 101 9.85 -5.21 20.38
C TYR A 101 9.09 -4.63 21.57
N LYS A 102 7.79 -4.90 21.74
CA LYS A 102 7.05 -4.57 22.95
C LYS A 102 7.61 -5.29 24.17
N GLU A 103 7.90 -6.59 24.03
CA GLU A 103 8.50 -7.36 25.14
C GLU A 103 9.91 -6.88 25.45
N MET A 104 10.73 -6.63 24.43
CA MET A 104 12.09 -6.12 24.59
C MET A 104 12.14 -4.77 25.33
N PHE A 105 11.18 -3.91 25.08
CA PHE A 105 11.08 -2.54 25.64
C PHE A 105 10.00 -2.39 26.69
N ARG A 106 9.55 -3.51 27.32
CA ARG A 106 8.45 -3.50 28.30
C ARG A 106 8.62 -2.54 29.48
N ASN A 107 9.85 -2.27 29.87
CA ASN A 107 10.20 -1.35 30.97
C ASN A 107 10.54 0.07 30.47
N ALA A 108 10.47 0.34 29.18
CA ALA A 108 10.67 1.67 28.59
C ALA A 108 9.31 2.36 28.34
N PRO A 109 9.24 3.68 28.36
CA PRO A 109 7.99 4.41 28.11
C PRO A 109 7.44 4.17 26.71
N GLU A 110 8.32 3.89 25.74
CA GLU A 110 7.94 3.61 24.34
C GLU A 110 9.02 2.80 23.62
N ILE A 111 8.64 2.19 22.48
CA ILE A 111 9.60 1.56 21.58
C ILE A 111 10.34 2.66 20.83
N PRO A 112 11.69 2.71 20.88
CA PRO A 112 12.45 3.73 20.17
C PRO A 112 12.14 3.76 18.67
N ILE A 113 11.99 4.96 18.10
CA ILE A 113 11.65 5.14 16.67
C ILE A 113 12.65 4.46 15.73
N SER A 114 13.90 4.31 16.14
CA SER A 114 14.94 3.58 15.41
C SER A 114 14.61 2.09 15.17
N LYS A 115 13.61 1.53 15.89
CA LYS A 115 13.11 0.17 15.70
C LYS A 115 11.97 0.08 14.67
N HIS A 116 11.43 1.20 14.22
CA HIS A 116 10.39 1.23 13.19
C HIS A 116 10.74 0.42 11.95
N PRO A 117 11.95 0.53 11.35
CA PRO A 117 12.36 -0.29 10.21
C PRO A 117 12.60 -1.77 10.54
N ASN A 118 12.79 -2.12 11.79
CA ASN A 118 12.86 -3.53 12.20
C ASN A 118 11.46 -4.13 12.35
N ILE A 119 10.49 -3.35 12.84
CA ILE A 119 9.09 -3.75 12.92
C ILE A 119 8.51 -3.90 11.52
N ARG A 120 8.63 -2.86 10.68
CA ARG A 120 8.24 -2.84 9.27
C ARG A 120 9.41 -3.24 8.40
N SER A 121 9.80 -4.50 8.51
CA SER A 121 11.05 -5.04 8.00
C SER A 121 11.07 -5.22 6.48
N VAL A 122 12.27 -5.44 5.93
CA VAL A 122 12.46 -5.86 4.54
C VAL A 122 11.63 -7.11 4.21
N ALA A 123 11.58 -8.08 5.14
CA ALA A 123 10.80 -9.30 4.96
C ALA A 123 9.29 -9.01 4.87
N ALA A 124 8.78 -8.05 5.65
CA ALA A 124 7.37 -7.67 5.59
C ALA A 124 6.99 -7.06 4.25
N CYS A 125 7.83 -6.19 3.67
CA CYS A 125 7.60 -5.63 2.35
C CYS A 125 7.74 -6.69 1.26
N TYR A 126 8.86 -7.41 1.21
CA TYR A 126 9.15 -8.39 0.17
C TYR A 126 8.08 -9.47 0.07
N SER A 127 7.68 -10.08 1.19
CA SER A 127 6.67 -11.16 1.17
C SER A 127 5.31 -10.68 0.68
N SER A 128 4.91 -9.46 1.03
CA SER A 128 3.65 -8.88 0.60
C SER A 128 3.68 -8.47 -0.88
N SER A 129 4.76 -7.84 -1.33
CA SER A 129 4.96 -7.50 -2.75
C SER A 129 5.01 -8.75 -3.63
N GLN A 130 5.72 -9.81 -3.19
CA GLN A 130 5.76 -11.09 -3.89
C GLN A 130 4.37 -11.72 -4.01
N LEU A 131 3.56 -11.69 -2.94
CA LEU A 131 2.19 -12.18 -2.96
C LEU A 131 1.33 -11.38 -3.95
N ALA A 132 1.37 -10.05 -3.90
CA ALA A 132 0.60 -9.18 -4.81
C ALA A 132 0.96 -9.45 -6.28
N ILE A 133 2.24 -9.53 -6.60
CA ILE A 133 2.75 -9.83 -7.95
C ILE A 133 2.27 -11.20 -8.42
N ARG A 134 2.38 -12.22 -7.56
CA ARG A 134 1.90 -13.57 -7.89
C ARG A 134 0.39 -13.59 -8.18
N MET A 135 -0.42 -12.91 -7.35
CA MET A 135 -1.87 -12.82 -7.54
C MET A 135 -2.21 -12.10 -8.84
N ALA A 136 -1.56 -10.96 -9.11
CA ALA A 136 -1.75 -10.20 -10.35
C ALA A 136 -1.37 -11.02 -11.59
N SER A 137 -0.24 -11.73 -11.55
CA SER A 137 0.21 -12.59 -12.67
C SER A 137 -0.77 -13.73 -12.95
N LEU A 138 -1.30 -14.38 -11.91
CA LEU A 138 -2.28 -15.46 -12.05
C LEU A 138 -3.62 -14.97 -12.61
N ALA A 139 -4.04 -13.77 -12.24
CA ALA A 139 -5.29 -13.16 -12.68
C ALA A 139 -5.16 -12.40 -14.01
N GLY A 140 -3.95 -12.19 -14.54
CA GLY A 140 -3.71 -11.28 -15.67
C GLY A 140 -4.03 -9.82 -15.35
N ALA A 141 -4.04 -9.43 -14.06
CA ALA A 141 -4.46 -8.13 -13.60
C ALA A 141 -3.35 -7.07 -13.77
N ARG A 142 -3.75 -5.81 -13.94
CA ARG A 142 -2.85 -4.66 -13.94
C ARG A 142 -2.54 -4.25 -12.51
N LEU A 143 -1.26 -4.33 -12.11
CA LEU A 143 -0.81 -4.04 -10.76
C LEU A 143 0.20 -2.88 -10.74
N HIS A 144 0.05 -1.98 -9.77
CA HIS A 144 1.05 -0.99 -9.40
C HIS A 144 1.41 -1.12 -7.91
N VAL A 145 2.64 -1.50 -7.62
CA VAL A 145 3.15 -1.57 -6.25
C VAL A 145 3.65 -0.20 -5.84
N LEU A 146 2.96 0.42 -4.87
CA LEU A 146 3.26 1.75 -4.38
C LEU A 146 4.50 1.75 -3.49
N HIS A 147 5.25 2.85 -3.51
CA HIS A 147 6.31 3.21 -2.54
C HIS A 147 7.23 2.03 -2.16
N VAL A 148 7.78 1.32 -3.16
CA VAL A 148 8.82 0.30 -2.93
C VAL A 148 9.94 0.91 -2.11
N SER A 149 10.36 0.21 -1.06
CA SER A 149 11.27 0.75 -0.05
C SER A 149 12.50 -0.11 0.23
N THR A 150 12.70 -1.18 -0.55
CA THR A 150 13.83 -2.09 -0.39
C THR A 150 14.44 -2.50 -1.74
N ALA A 151 15.77 -2.58 -1.82
CA ALA A 151 16.44 -3.10 -3.01
C ALA A 151 16.06 -4.56 -3.31
N LYS A 152 15.73 -5.34 -2.28
CA LYS A 152 15.30 -6.73 -2.46
C LYS A 152 14.00 -6.84 -3.26
N GLU A 153 13.07 -5.91 -3.09
CA GLU A 153 11.80 -5.90 -3.85
C GLU A 153 12.02 -5.64 -5.33
N LEU A 154 13.07 -4.88 -5.73
CA LEU A 154 13.36 -4.58 -7.14
C LEU A 154 13.56 -5.86 -7.97
N GLN A 155 14.03 -6.95 -7.37
CA GLN A 155 14.19 -8.24 -8.03
C GLN A 155 12.86 -8.89 -8.46
N LEU A 156 11.73 -8.39 -7.97
CA LEU A 156 10.39 -8.88 -8.31
C LEU A 156 9.81 -8.24 -9.58
N PHE A 157 10.44 -7.19 -10.10
CA PHE A 157 9.94 -6.42 -11.23
C PHE A 157 10.81 -6.62 -12.47
N SER A 158 10.15 -6.60 -13.63
CA SER A 158 10.82 -6.63 -14.93
C SER A 158 11.41 -5.25 -15.27
N ASP A 159 12.51 -5.22 -16.03
CA ASP A 159 13.11 -4.03 -16.64
C ASP A 159 12.62 -3.77 -18.08
N ALA A 160 11.64 -4.56 -18.56
CA ALA A 160 11.01 -4.37 -19.89
C ALA A 160 10.46 -2.94 -20.06
N PRO A 161 10.22 -2.46 -21.27
CA PRO A 161 9.53 -1.21 -21.55
C PRO A 161 8.17 -1.11 -20.84
N LEU A 162 7.73 0.11 -20.54
CA LEU A 162 6.49 0.32 -19.76
C LEU A 162 5.24 -0.22 -20.48
N GLU A 163 5.19 -0.09 -21.78
CA GLU A 163 4.12 -0.57 -22.66
C GLU A 163 3.92 -2.09 -22.62
N ASP A 164 4.98 -2.82 -22.29
CA ASP A 164 4.97 -4.29 -22.20
C ASP A 164 4.67 -4.79 -20.78
N LYS A 165 4.43 -3.87 -19.82
CA LYS A 165 4.25 -4.22 -18.40
C LYS A 165 2.80 -4.20 -17.95
N HIS A 166 2.34 -5.30 -17.38
CA HIS A 166 1.13 -5.34 -16.56
C HIS A 166 1.40 -5.03 -15.07
N ILE A 167 2.65 -5.17 -14.64
CA ILE A 167 3.07 -4.96 -13.25
C ILE A 167 4.14 -3.87 -13.21
N THR A 168 3.85 -2.80 -12.49
CA THR A 168 4.72 -1.63 -12.33
C THR A 168 4.95 -1.32 -10.85
N ALA A 169 5.91 -0.47 -10.56
CA ALA A 169 6.21 -0.01 -9.20
C ALA A 169 6.67 1.44 -9.17
N GLU A 170 6.57 2.07 -8.01
CA GLU A 170 7.10 3.39 -7.74
C GLU A 170 7.95 3.41 -6.48
N ALA A 171 8.87 4.36 -6.37
CA ALA A 171 9.60 4.69 -5.15
C ALA A 171 9.28 6.13 -4.74
N CYS A 172 9.10 6.37 -3.43
CA CYS A 172 8.97 7.73 -2.92
C CYS A 172 10.35 8.35 -2.66
N ILE A 173 10.46 9.66 -2.87
CA ILE A 173 11.68 10.45 -2.62
C ILE A 173 12.25 10.18 -1.23
N ALA A 174 11.40 10.07 -0.20
CA ALA A 174 11.83 9.79 1.16
C ALA A 174 12.63 8.48 1.29
N HIS A 175 12.25 7.43 0.55
CA HIS A 175 12.96 6.15 0.55
C HIS A 175 14.28 6.17 -0.24
N LEU A 176 14.44 7.14 -1.14
CA LEU A 176 15.69 7.34 -1.89
C LEU A 176 16.66 8.26 -1.14
N LEU A 177 16.13 9.22 -0.36
CA LEU A 177 16.92 10.25 0.31
C LEU A 177 17.39 9.81 1.69
N TYR A 178 16.49 9.24 2.52
CA TYR A 178 16.78 8.92 3.91
C TYR A 178 17.19 7.47 4.12
N ARG A 179 17.93 7.24 5.21
CA ARG A 179 18.43 5.93 5.64
C ARG A 179 18.03 5.65 7.08
N GLN A 180 18.06 4.40 7.50
CA GLN A 180 17.74 4.00 8.88
C GLN A 180 18.56 4.75 9.94
N GLN A 181 19.81 5.08 9.66
CA GLN A 181 20.66 5.82 10.60
C GLN A 181 20.15 7.24 10.88
N ASP A 182 19.43 7.83 9.93
CA ASP A 182 18.91 9.22 10.06
C ASP A 182 17.78 9.34 11.10
N TYR A 183 17.18 8.20 11.53
CA TYR A 183 16.28 8.21 12.69
C TYR A 183 16.94 8.73 13.96
N LYS A 184 18.27 8.63 14.07
CA LYS A 184 19.01 9.13 15.22
C LYS A 184 18.90 10.66 15.36
N GLU A 185 18.91 11.38 14.24
CA GLU A 185 18.87 12.84 14.20
C GLU A 185 17.47 13.38 13.92
N LEU A 186 16.76 12.74 12.98
CA LEU A 186 15.47 13.23 12.51
C LEU A 186 14.28 12.65 13.29
N GLY A 187 14.47 11.54 14.01
CA GLY A 187 13.43 10.95 14.85
C GLY A 187 12.15 10.61 14.08
N THR A 188 11.01 11.02 14.61
CA THR A 188 9.69 10.78 14.01
C THR A 188 9.41 11.60 12.74
N ARG A 189 10.21 12.61 12.43
CA ARG A 189 10.06 13.43 11.22
C ARG A 189 10.19 12.64 9.91
N ILE A 190 10.92 11.50 9.94
CA ILE A 190 11.05 10.59 8.79
C ILE A 190 10.26 9.30 8.96
N LYS A 191 9.32 9.25 9.92
CA LYS A 191 8.46 8.09 10.10
C LYS A 191 7.43 8.01 8.99
N CYS A 192 7.51 6.97 8.16
CA CYS A 192 6.54 6.66 7.11
C CYS A 192 6.28 5.14 7.01
N ASN A 193 5.32 4.76 6.21
CA ASN A 193 4.95 3.38 5.95
C ASN A 193 4.87 3.17 4.42
N PRO A 194 5.70 2.30 3.87
CA PRO A 194 6.75 1.50 4.49
C PRO A 194 7.83 2.34 5.16
N SER A 195 8.54 1.77 6.14
CA SER A 195 9.58 2.48 6.89
C SER A 195 10.81 2.80 6.03
N ILE A 196 11.56 3.85 6.42
CA ILE A 196 12.91 4.10 5.91
C ILE A 196 13.84 2.99 6.45
N LYS A 197 14.60 2.34 5.57
CA LYS A 197 15.41 1.15 5.88
C LYS A 197 16.91 1.40 5.74
N LYS A 198 17.70 0.37 6.00
CA LYS A 198 19.15 0.42 5.74
C LYS A 198 19.39 0.68 4.26
N GLN A 199 20.47 1.37 3.97
CA GLN A 199 21.04 1.40 2.63
C GLN A 199 21.45 -0.04 2.27
N ALA A 200 21.12 -0.47 1.05
CA ALA A 200 21.57 -1.75 0.51
C ALA A 200 23.07 -1.70 0.24
#